data_1783c471d28591c5f1cd9fb9a475def1
#
_entry.id   1783c471d28591c5f1cd9fb9a475def1
#
_cell.length_a   1.000
_cell.length_b   1.000
_cell.length_c   1.000
_cell.angle_alpha   90.00
_cell.angle_beta   90.00
_cell.angle_gamma   90.00
#
_symmetry.space_group_name_H-M   'P 1'
#
loop_
_entity.id
_entity.type
_entity.pdbx_description
1 polymer ?
#
loop_
_entity_poly.entity_id
_entity_poly.type
_entity_poly.pdbx_seq_one_letter_code
_entity_poly.pdbx_strand_id
1 'polypeptide(L)'
;MSSVLNFLSVISWWQWILIILALVAIRDVFIQKKHTISHNFPIIGHFRYMLEKIGPELRQYLVANNREELPFNRIERGWIYASAKKENNYEGFGTDRDIYSHQHIFINNAMMPFKIAPDHPNAIDPCFLPCAKVMGTYNKRRKPYRPGSVINISAMSFGSLSARAVESMNKGVKMAGAYHNTGEGGLSPYHSHGGDVIFHFGTGYFGVRDDEGNFSLEKLVALVEKNPFVKAIEIKLSQGAKPGKGGVLPAAKITQEISDIRHVPLGKDVLSPPNHSAFSNVPELMEFIEQIAEATGLPVGIKAAIGKLEQWKQLAKLMAETGKGPDFITVDGGEGGTGAAPPSFADHVSLPWVYGFSDLYKVFKDQ
;
A
#
# COMPACT_ATOMS: atom_id res chain seq x y z
N MET A 1 41.46 41.77 6.00
CA MET A 1 40.29 41.26 6.73
C MET A 1 39.63 42.31 7.65
N SER A 2 40.40 43.17 8.34
CA SER A 2 39.83 44.20 9.23
C SER A 2 39.00 45.28 8.52
N SER A 3 39.36 45.72 7.33
CA SER A 3 38.63 46.77 6.57
C SER A 3 37.25 46.28 6.05
N VAL A 4 37.11 44.99 5.69
CA VAL A 4 35.82 44.40 5.27
C VAL A 4 34.88 44.22 6.44
N LEU A 5 35.40 43.82 7.60
CA LEU A 5 34.59 43.68 8.82
C LEU A 5 34.10 45.07 9.32
N ASN A 6 34.93 46.10 9.23
CA ASN A 6 34.54 47.48 9.55
C ASN A 6 33.48 48.04 8.58
N PHE A 7 33.54 47.72 7.30
CA PHE A 7 32.53 48.10 6.33
C PHE A 7 31.17 47.40 6.60
N LEU A 8 31.18 46.13 6.97
CA LEU A 8 29.97 45.39 7.30
C LEU A 8 29.28 45.87 8.58
N SER A 9 30.02 46.41 9.54
CA SER A 9 29.47 46.94 10.79
C SER A 9 28.81 48.32 10.65
N VAL A 10 29.01 49.04 9.55
CA VAL A 10 28.38 50.32 9.25
C VAL A 10 27.03 50.19 8.57
N ILE A 11 26.76 49.01 8.00
CA ILE A 11 25.50 48.74 7.29
C ILE A 11 24.40 48.52 8.33
N SER A 12 23.38 49.36 8.34
CA SER A 12 22.20 49.19 9.20
C SER A 12 21.35 47.99 8.76
N TRP A 13 20.57 47.42 9.68
CA TRP A 13 19.74 46.22 9.44
C TRP A 13 18.79 46.38 8.24
N TRP A 14 18.22 47.56 8.00
CA TRP A 14 17.32 47.80 6.86
C TRP A 14 18.07 47.86 5.52
N GLN A 15 19.35 48.28 5.49
CA GLN A 15 20.19 48.22 4.29
C GLN A 15 20.51 46.76 3.91
N TRP A 16 20.73 45.88 4.90
CA TRP A 16 20.85 44.45 4.64
C TRP A 16 19.60 43.86 4.00
N ILE A 17 18.39 44.28 4.44
CA ILE A 17 17.14 43.82 3.81
C ILE A 17 17.11 44.27 2.34
N LEU A 18 17.44 45.53 2.04
CA LEU A 18 17.47 46.03 0.66
C LEU A 18 18.49 45.28 -0.21
N ILE A 19 19.67 45.00 0.31
CA ILE A 19 20.69 44.21 -0.39
C ILE A 19 20.18 42.80 -0.69
N ILE A 20 19.57 42.12 0.27
CA ILE A 20 19.01 40.79 0.07
C ILE A 20 17.89 40.81 -0.98
N LEU A 21 16.98 41.79 -0.91
CA LEU A 21 15.91 41.93 -1.89
C LEU A 21 16.46 42.20 -3.30
N ALA A 22 17.50 43.03 -3.42
CA ALA A 22 18.17 43.31 -4.70
C ALA A 22 18.83 42.02 -5.25
N LEU A 23 19.51 41.27 -4.42
CA LEU A 23 20.12 39.98 -4.83
C LEU A 23 19.07 38.96 -5.28
N VAL A 24 17.94 38.89 -4.57
CA VAL A 24 16.82 38.03 -4.98
C VAL A 24 16.24 38.48 -6.32
N ALA A 25 16.05 39.79 -6.52
CA ALA A 25 15.55 40.33 -7.77
C ALA A 25 16.51 40.05 -8.95
N ILE A 26 17.81 40.26 -8.76
CA ILE A 26 18.83 39.94 -9.78
C ILE A 26 18.80 38.44 -10.12
N ARG A 27 18.73 37.59 -9.12
CA ARG A 27 18.60 36.13 -9.34
C ARG A 27 17.34 35.79 -10.13
N ASP A 28 16.21 36.37 -9.79
CA ASP A 28 14.93 36.08 -10.42
C ASP A 28 14.87 36.51 -11.88
N VAL A 29 15.47 37.69 -12.21
CA VAL A 29 15.45 38.21 -13.57
C VAL A 29 16.53 37.60 -14.45
N PHE A 30 17.74 37.37 -13.94
CA PHE A 30 18.90 37.03 -14.78
C PHE A 30 19.38 35.58 -14.64
N ILE A 31 19.16 34.92 -13.50
CA ILE A 31 19.78 33.64 -13.20
C ILE A 31 18.78 32.48 -13.33
N GLN A 32 17.63 32.57 -12.66
CA GLN A 32 16.64 31.50 -12.69
C GLN A 32 15.82 31.55 -13.99
N LYS A 33 15.51 30.34 -14.57
CA LYS A 33 14.75 30.18 -15.82
C LYS A 33 13.49 29.31 -15.67
N LYS A 34 13.27 28.74 -14.49
CA LYS A 34 12.19 27.79 -14.26
C LYS A 34 10.85 28.44 -13.94
N HIS A 35 10.86 29.62 -13.35
CA HIS A 35 9.67 30.26 -12.81
C HIS A 35 9.41 31.58 -13.51
N THR A 36 8.62 31.57 -14.57
CA THR A 36 8.26 32.73 -15.39
C THR A 36 7.65 33.86 -14.56
N ILE A 37 6.84 33.54 -13.55
CA ILE A 37 6.22 34.58 -12.69
C ILE A 37 7.25 35.27 -11.83
N SER A 38 8.20 34.57 -11.23
CA SER A 38 9.30 35.22 -10.48
C SER A 38 10.21 36.01 -11.40
N HIS A 39 10.39 35.61 -12.67
CA HIS A 39 11.14 36.39 -13.66
C HIS A 39 10.44 37.70 -13.98
N ASN A 40 9.12 37.68 -14.25
CA ASN A 40 8.35 38.87 -14.62
C ASN A 40 8.00 39.77 -13.43
N PHE A 41 7.89 39.20 -12.23
CA PHE A 41 7.57 39.87 -10.98
C PHE A 41 8.57 39.46 -9.90
N PRO A 42 9.82 39.98 -9.94
CA PRO A 42 10.86 39.62 -8.97
C PRO A 42 10.37 39.86 -7.54
N ILE A 43 10.81 39.08 -6.61
CA ILE A 43 10.44 39.12 -5.18
C ILE A 43 8.96 38.77 -4.95
N ILE A 44 8.01 39.50 -5.54
CA ILE A 44 6.57 39.35 -5.33
C ILE A 44 6.09 37.96 -5.86
N GLY A 45 6.68 37.49 -6.97
CA GLY A 45 6.37 36.19 -7.55
C GLY A 45 6.59 35.02 -6.59
N HIS A 46 7.53 35.13 -5.66
CA HIS A 46 7.75 34.09 -4.63
C HIS A 46 6.57 33.93 -3.69
N PHE A 47 5.81 34.98 -3.41
CA PHE A 47 4.65 34.93 -2.55
C PHE A 47 3.55 34.01 -3.15
N ARG A 48 3.37 34.07 -4.47
CA ARG A 48 2.45 33.16 -5.16
C ARG A 48 2.87 31.70 -4.97
N TYR A 49 4.14 31.37 -5.22
CA TYR A 49 4.61 29.99 -5.07
C TYR A 49 4.58 29.50 -3.62
N MET A 50 4.79 30.42 -2.66
CA MET A 50 4.58 30.10 -1.25
C MET A 50 3.11 29.73 -0.97
N LEU A 51 2.16 30.52 -1.47
CA LEU A 51 0.73 30.22 -1.32
C LEU A 51 0.33 28.91 -2.03
N GLU A 52 0.87 28.64 -3.22
CA GLU A 52 0.65 27.39 -3.92
C GLU A 52 1.18 26.19 -3.11
N LYS A 53 2.31 26.34 -2.43
CA LYS A 53 2.91 25.29 -1.62
C LYS A 53 2.12 24.98 -0.35
N ILE A 54 1.62 26.00 0.35
CA ILE A 54 0.84 25.83 1.59
C ILE A 54 -0.68 25.74 1.34
N GLY A 55 -1.11 25.98 0.10
CA GLY A 55 -2.51 26.00 -0.30
C GLY A 55 -3.26 24.71 -0.02
N PRO A 56 -2.69 23.51 -0.35
CA PRO A 56 -3.34 22.23 -0.05
C PRO A 56 -3.65 22.05 1.43
N GLU A 57 -2.72 22.38 2.31
CA GLU A 57 -2.91 22.27 3.76
C GLU A 57 -3.95 23.28 4.26
N LEU A 58 -3.90 24.53 3.77
CA LEU A 58 -4.91 25.53 4.13
C LEU A 58 -6.31 25.08 3.68
N ARG A 59 -6.44 24.56 2.45
CA ARG A 59 -7.71 24.03 1.97
C ARG A 59 -8.18 22.86 2.81
N GLN A 60 -7.31 21.89 3.08
CA GLN A 60 -7.63 20.68 3.80
C GLN A 60 -8.08 20.95 5.25
N TYR A 61 -7.41 21.86 5.96
CA TYR A 61 -7.66 22.07 7.38
C TYR A 61 -8.61 23.22 7.70
N LEU A 62 -8.76 24.21 6.79
CA LEU A 62 -9.53 25.41 7.07
C LEU A 62 -10.72 25.63 6.13
N VAL A 63 -10.59 25.32 4.84
CA VAL A 63 -11.55 25.70 3.79
C VAL A 63 -12.47 24.55 3.39
N ALA A 64 -11.94 23.35 3.22
CA ALA A 64 -12.75 22.20 2.80
C ALA A 64 -13.83 21.86 3.83
N ASN A 65 -15.02 21.54 3.35
CA ASN A 65 -16.06 21.03 4.23
C ASN A 65 -15.73 19.59 4.71
N ASN A 66 -16.52 19.08 5.63
CA ASN A 66 -16.21 17.81 6.29
C ASN A 66 -16.24 16.58 5.36
N ARG A 67 -16.78 16.70 4.13
CA ARG A 67 -17.02 15.59 3.21
C ARG A 67 -16.39 15.73 1.82
N GLU A 68 -15.81 16.88 1.49
CA GLU A 68 -15.27 17.14 0.13
C GLU A 68 -13.95 16.46 -0.18
N GLU A 69 -13.18 16.12 0.84
CA GLU A 69 -11.82 15.63 0.61
C GLU A 69 -11.79 14.16 0.20
N LEU A 70 -10.91 13.85 -0.74
CA LEU A 70 -10.62 12.49 -1.19
C LEU A 70 -9.13 12.18 -0.98
N PRO A 71 -8.74 10.95 -0.71
CA PRO A 71 -9.59 9.75 -0.56
C PRO A 71 -10.30 9.64 0.80
N PHE A 72 -9.86 10.40 1.81
CA PHE A 72 -10.43 10.39 3.16
C PHE A 72 -10.83 11.80 3.58
N ASN A 73 -12.10 11.99 3.85
CA ASN A 73 -12.63 13.27 4.33
C ASN A 73 -12.31 13.51 5.82
N ARG A 74 -12.61 14.71 6.30
CA ARG A 74 -12.31 15.11 7.67
C ARG A 74 -12.99 14.23 8.73
N ILE A 75 -14.23 13.81 8.50
CA ILE A 75 -14.97 12.96 9.43
C ILE A 75 -14.32 11.59 9.54
N GLU A 76 -13.94 10.99 8.41
CA GLU A 76 -13.25 9.68 8.38
C GLU A 76 -11.91 9.75 9.09
N ARG A 77 -11.12 10.78 8.83
CA ARG A 77 -9.85 10.98 9.54
C ARG A 77 -10.05 11.20 11.04
N GLY A 78 -11.03 12.03 11.42
CA GLY A 78 -11.36 12.28 12.82
C GLY A 78 -11.76 11.02 13.56
N TRP A 79 -12.58 10.18 12.95
CA TRP A 79 -12.98 8.88 13.51
C TRP A 79 -11.79 7.93 13.70
N ILE A 80 -10.91 7.84 12.70
CA ILE A 80 -9.70 7.00 12.79
C ILE A 80 -8.78 7.50 13.93
N TYR A 81 -8.57 8.80 14.03
CA TYR A 81 -7.70 9.37 15.07
C TYR A 81 -8.28 9.21 16.46
N ALA A 82 -9.57 9.42 16.66
CA ALA A 82 -10.26 9.19 17.92
C ALA A 82 -10.20 7.71 18.33
N SER A 83 -10.43 6.80 17.38
CA SER A 83 -10.34 5.36 17.61
C SER A 83 -8.91 4.91 17.98
N ALA A 84 -7.89 5.43 17.30
CA ALA A 84 -6.49 5.14 17.60
C ALA A 84 -6.05 5.61 18.99
N LYS A 85 -6.63 6.72 19.47
CA LYS A 85 -6.39 7.28 20.81
C LYS A 85 -7.32 6.70 21.89
N LYS A 86 -8.29 5.87 21.49
CA LYS A 86 -9.38 5.36 22.37
C LYS A 86 -10.23 6.47 22.96
N GLU A 87 -10.41 7.55 22.21
CA GLU A 87 -11.32 8.64 22.54
C GLU A 87 -12.74 8.31 22.11
N ASN A 88 -13.74 9.05 22.65
CA ASN A 88 -15.13 8.89 22.24
C ASN A 88 -15.29 9.24 20.75
N ASN A 89 -15.86 8.32 19.97
CA ASN A 89 -16.12 8.46 18.55
C ASN A 89 -17.58 8.17 18.16
N TYR A 90 -18.51 8.29 19.12
CA TYR A 90 -19.95 8.12 18.88
C TYR A 90 -20.56 9.39 18.29
N GLU A 91 -21.50 9.20 17.36
CA GLU A 91 -22.32 10.28 16.77
C GLU A 91 -23.72 10.25 17.35
N GLY A 92 -24.10 11.31 18.09
CA GLY A 92 -25.36 11.36 18.81
C GLY A 92 -26.60 11.58 17.94
N PHE A 93 -26.44 12.22 16.76
CA PHE A 93 -27.54 12.58 15.86
C PHE A 93 -27.78 11.61 14.70
N GLY A 94 -27.03 10.53 14.61
CA GLY A 94 -27.12 9.56 13.54
C GLY A 94 -26.17 9.87 12.38
N THR A 95 -26.38 9.19 11.25
CA THR A 95 -25.48 9.34 10.09
C THR A 95 -25.73 10.64 9.36
N ASP A 96 -24.65 11.29 8.98
CA ASP A 96 -24.62 12.42 8.04
C ASP A 96 -24.15 11.97 6.63
N ARG A 97 -23.95 10.64 6.40
CA ARG A 97 -23.63 10.07 5.10
C ARG A 97 -24.86 9.92 4.23
N ASP A 98 -24.68 10.06 2.91
CA ASP A 98 -25.70 9.67 1.93
C ASP A 98 -25.77 8.14 1.85
N ILE A 99 -26.53 7.54 2.76
CA ILE A 99 -26.75 6.09 2.82
C ILE A 99 -27.69 5.58 1.72
N TYR A 100 -28.35 6.48 0.98
CA TYR A 100 -29.20 6.11 -0.19
C TYR A 100 -28.40 6.06 -1.49
N SER A 101 -27.11 6.38 -1.45
CA SER A 101 -26.21 6.23 -2.60
C SER A 101 -26.13 4.78 -3.07
N HIS A 102 -26.17 4.55 -4.38
CA HIS A 102 -26.05 3.21 -4.98
C HIS A 102 -24.71 2.50 -4.65
N GLN A 103 -23.72 3.24 -4.22
CA GLN A 103 -22.38 2.72 -3.86
C GLN A 103 -22.23 2.46 -2.36
N HIS A 104 -23.27 2.74 -1.56
CA HIS A 104 -23.17 2.53 -0.13
C HIS A 104 -23.29 1.05 0.22
N ILE A 105 -22.37 0.57 1.04
CA ILE A 105 -22.31 -0.83 1.47
C ILE A 105 -22.91 -0.96 2.85
N PHE A 106 -23.85 -1.91 3.00
CA PHE A 106 -24.51 -2.21 4.26
C PHE A 106 -24.13 -3.60 4.77
N ILE A 107 -24.11 -3.75 6.07
CA ILE A 107 -24.15 -5.04 6.74
C ILE A 107 -25.60 -5.30 7.15
N ASN A 108 -26.18 -6.39 6.63
CA ASN A 108 -27.52 -6.79 7.03
C ASN A 108 -27.54 -7.26 8.48
N ASN A 109 -28.31 -6.60 9.32
CA ASN A 109 -28.50 -7.03 10.70
C ASN A 109 -29.52 -8.19 10.79
N ALA A 110 -29.34 -9.05 11.79
CA ALA A 110 -30.35 -10.00 12.16
C ALA A 110 -31.40 -9.33 13.09
N MET A 111 -32.65 -9.74 13.00
CA MET A 111 -33.72 -9.28 13.91
C MET A 111 -33.39 -9.61 15.38
N MET A 112 -32.82 -10.78 15.60
CA MET A 112 -32.35 -11.21 16.91
C MET A 112 -30.82 -11.46 16.86
N PRO A 113 -30.05 -10.88 17.77
CA PRO A 113 -28.60 -11.10 17.80
C PRO A 113 -28.29 -12.53 18.20
N PHE A 114 -27.15 -13.05 17.73
CA PHE A 114 -26.62 -14.33 18.19
C PHE A 114 -26.31 -14.26 19.68
N LYS A 115 -26.67 -15.33 20.40
CA LYS A 115 -26.16 -15.52 21.76
C LYS A 115 -24.69 -15.94 21.67
N ILE A 116 -23.82 -15.14 22.24
CA ILE A 116 -22.40 -15.43 22.32
C ILE A 116 -22.16 -16.21 23.63
N ALA A 117 -21.53 -17.38 23.54
CA ALA A 117 -21.16 -18.15 24.74
C ALA A 117 -20.18 -17.33 25.61
N PRO A 118 -20.27 -17.41 26.95
CA PRO A 118 -19.41 -16.61 27.86
C PRO A 118 -17.92 -16.82 27.67
N ASP A 119 -17.50 -18.00 27.19
CA ASP A 119 -16.12 -18.38 26.89
C ASP A 119 -15.67 -18.00 25.47
N HIS A 120 -16.57 -17.46 24.65
CA HIS A 120 -16.20 -17.04 23.30
C HIS A 120 -15.36 -15.75 23.33
N PRO A 121 -14.31 -15.63 22.51
CA PRO A 121 -13.47 -14.42 22.47
C PRO A 121 -14.25 -13.10 22.32
N ASN A 122 -15.35 -13.10 21.55
CA ASN A 122 -16.20 -11.91 21.37
C ASN A 122 -17.04 -11.55 22.60
N ALA A 123 -17.21 -12.46 23.56
CA ALA A 123 -17.85 -12.12 24.83
C ALA A 123 -16.90 -11.32 25.73
N ILE A 124 -15.59 -11.50 25.55
CA ILE A 124 -14.54 -10.80 26.30
C ILE A 124 -14.18 -9.50 25.59
N ASP A 125 -14.04 -9.55 24.25
CA ASP A 125 -13.73 -8.39 23.40
C ASP A 125 -14.73 -8.33 22.22
N PRO A 126 -15.75 -7.48 22.32
CA PRO A 126 -16.76 -7.33 21.25
C PRO A 126 -16.16 -6.76 19.94
N CYS A 127 -14.98 -6.16 19.98
CA CYS A 127 -14.27 -5.68 18.79
C CYS A 127 -13.48 -6.79 18.08
N PHE A 128 -13.37 -7.97 18.66
CA PHE A 128 -12.71 -9.10 18.04
C PHE A 128 -13.60 -9.69 16.92
N LEU A 129 -13.11 -9.67 15.69
CA LEU A 129 -13.80 -10.18 14.49
C LEU A 129 -13.07 -11.43 13.95
N PRO A 130 -13.39 -12.62 14.45
CA PRO A 130 -12.66 -13.84 14.08
C PRO A 130 -12.92 -14.22 12.62
N CYS A 131 -11.88 -14.64 11.92
CA CYS A 131 -11.99 -15.20 10.58
C CYS A 131 -12.47 -16.65 10.63
N ALA A 132 -13.54 -16.97 9.92
CA ALA A 132 -14.03 -18.35 9.80
C ALA A 132 -13.32 -19.15 8.69
N LYS A 133 -12.64 -18.47 7.77
CA LYS A 133 -12.00 -19.11 6.61
C LYS A 133 -10.57 -19.54 6.94
N VAL A 134 -10.19 -20.68 6.36
CA VAL A 134 -8.84 -21.23 6.46
C VAL A 134 -8.24 -21.28 5.07
N MET A 135 -7.20 -20.51 4.84
CA MET A 135 -6.45 -20.51 3.57
C MET A 135 -5.73 -21.85 3.40
N GLY A 136 -5.76 -22.42 2.21
CA GLY A 136 -5.09 -23.66 1.88
C GLY A 136 -5.84 -24.95 2.25
N THR A 137 -7.03 -24.87 2.85
CA THR A 137 -7.81 -26.07 3.19
C THR A 137 -8.38 -26.75 1.94
N TYR A 138 -8.93 -25.98 1.01
CA TYR A 138 -9.50 -26.50 -0.23
C TYR A 138 -8.45 -27.28 -1.05
N ASN A 139 -7.28 -26.70 -1.25
CA ASN A 139 -6.17 -27.31 -1.99
C ASN A 139 -5.32 -28.27 -1.12
N LYS A 140 -5.75 -28.57 0.10
CA LYS A 140 -5.09 -29.52 1.03
C LYS A 140 -3.61 -29.17 1.27
N ARG A 141 -3.30 -27.88 1.46
CA ARG A 141 -1.93 -27.43 1.75
C ARG A 141 -1.42 -28.03 3.06
N ARG A 142 -0.14 -28.37 3.12
CA ARG A 142 0.46 -29.01 4.32
C ARG A 142 0.43 -28.13 5.58
N LYS A 143 0.44 -26.80 5.40
CA LYS A 143 0.43 -25.82 6.50
C LYS A 143 -0.70 -24.80 6.26
N PRO A 144 -1.98 -25.21 6.35
CA PRO A 144 -3.09 -24.30 6.17
C PRO A 144 -3.05 -23.20 7.23
N TYR A 145 -3.52 -21.99 6.88
CA TYR A 145 -3.48 -20.85 7.77
C TYR A 145 -4.86 -20.22 7.96
N ARG A 146 -5.25 -20.05 9.22
CA ARG A 146 -6.46 -19.34 9.61
C ARG A 146 -6.06 -18.01 10.25
N PRO A 147 -6.30 -16.85 9.60
CA PRO A 147 -6.15 -15.55 10.26
C PRO A 147 -7.03 -15.46 11.51
N GLY A 148 -6.52 -14.87 12.57
CA GLY A 148 -7.32 -14.66 13.78
C GLY A 148 -8.39 -13.59 13.58
N SER A 149 -8.17 -12.63 12.69
CA SER A 149 -9.09 -11.53 12.38
C SER A 149 -9.49 -11.51 10.90
N VAL A 150 -10.71 -11.03 10.59
CA VAL A 150 -11.14 -10.74 9.21
C VAL A 150 -10.56 -9.42 8.69
N ILE A 151 -10.09 -8.53 9.59
CA ILE A 151 -9.47 -7.25 9.24
C ILE A 151 -7.96 -7.41 9.37
N ASN A 152 -7.23 -7.14 8.30
CA ASN A 152 -5.80 -7.37 8.20
C ASN A 152 -5.09 -6.17 7.56
N ILE A 153 -3.76 -6.11 7.69
CA ILE A 153 -2.96 -5.03 7.10
C ILE A 153 -2.52 -5.42 5.70
N SER A 154 -2.93 -4.62 4.73
CA SER A 154 -2.62 -4.78 3.31
C SER A 154 -1.13 -4.59 3.00
N ALA A 155 -0.76 -4.91 1.76
CA ALA A 155 0.60 -4.89 1.24
C ALA A 155 1.22 -3.48 1.24
N MET A 156 2.15 -3.25 2.14
CA MET A 156 2.93 -2.01 2.23
C MET A 156 4.39 -2.32 2.50
N SER A 157 5.28 -1.95 1.57
CA SER A 157 6.68 -2.36 1.62
C SER A 157 7.54 -1.48 2.52
N PHE A 158 8.52 -2.08 3.18
CA PHE A 158 9.65 -1.36 3.75
C PHE A 158 10.45 -0.69 2.62
N GLY A 159 10.79 0.58 2.80
CA GLY A 159 11.42 1.42 1.77
C GLY A 159 10.43 2.32 1.01
N SER A 160 9.14 1.95 0.91
CA SER A 160 8.05 2.92 0.67
C SER A 160 7.53 3.50 1.98
N LEU A 161 7.48 2.69 3.03
CA LEU A 161 7.23 3.12 4.41
C LEU A 161 8.51 3.08 5.24
N SER A 162 8.55 3.88 6.30
CA SER A 162 9.65 3.89 7.25
C SER A 162 9.69 2.60 8.10
N ALA A 163 10.85 2.29 8.65
CA ALA A 163 11.05 1.20 9.60
C ALA A 163 10.04 1.25 10.77
N ARG A 164 9.84 2.44 11.35
CA ARG A 164 8.92 2.64 12.47
C ARG A 164 7.46 2.38 12.10
N ALA A 165 7.05 2.75 10.89
CA ALA A 165 5.68 2.49 10.41
C ALA A 165 5.45 0.97 10.26
N VAL A 166 6.37 0.25 9.62
CA VAL A 166 6.28 -1.21 9.43
C VAL A 166 6.28 -1.94 10.78
N GLU A 167 7.19 -1.57 11.69
CA GLU A 167 7.26 -2.12 13.06
C GLU A 167 5.94 -1.91 13.82
N SER A 168 5.40 -0.69 13.78
CA SER A 168 4.15 -0.36 14.47
C SER A 168 2.97 -1.17 13.93
N MET A 169 2.88 -1.34 12.62
CA MET A 169 1.84 -2.17 12.00
C MET A 169 1.99 -3.64 12.39
N ASN A 170 3.21 -4.20 12.41
CA ASN A 170 3.39 -5.59 12.81
C ASN A 170 3.06 -5.83 14.28
N LYS A 171 3.40 -4.90 15.17
CA LYS A 171 2.96 -4.93 16.57
C LYS A 171 1.45 -4.81 16.70
N GLY A 172 0.82 -3.94 15.91
CA GLY A 172 -0.64 -3.77 15.90
C GLY A 172 -1.38 -5.03 15.47
N VAL A 173 -0.94 -5.71 14.40
CA VAL A 173 -1.57 -6.96 13.98
C VAL A 173 -1.38 -8.09 14.98
N LYS A 174 -0.25 -8.14 15.69
CA LYS A 174 -0.09 -9.07 16.81
C LYS A 174 -1.17 -8.86 17.88
N MET A 175 -1.43 -7.61 18.24
CA MET A 175 -2.45 -7.27 19.24
C MET A 175 -3.87 -7.62 18.78
N ALA A 176 -4.15 -7.48 17.48
CA ALA A 176 -5.45 -7.73 16.88
C ALA A 176 -5.67 -9.19 16.42
N GLY A 177 -4.66 -10.06 16.52
CA GLY A 177 -4.73 -11.41 15.94
C GLY A 177 -4.83 -11.41 14.42
N ALA A 178 -4.39 -10.33 13.76
CA ALA A 178 -4.42 -10.16 12.31
C ALA A 178 -3.09 -10.56 11.67
N TYR A 179 -3.01 -10.47 10.34
CA TYR A 179 -1.73 -10.58 9.61
C TYR A 179 -1.29 -9.26 9.00
N HIS A 180 0.02 -9.15 8.78
CA HIS A 180 0.67 -8.07 8.07
C HIS A 180 1.21 -8.57 6.73
N ASN A 181 0.79 -7.97 5.61
CA ASN A 181 1.34 -8.28 4.29
C ASN A 181 2.58 -7.41 4.03
N THR A 182 3.70 -8.04 3.63
CA THR A 182 5.00 -7.35 3.48
C THR A 182 5.04 -6.34 2.36
N GLY A 183 4.14 -6.39 1.40
CA GLY A 183 4.33 -5.70 0.14
C GLY A 183 5.55 -6.23 -0.65
N GLU A 184 5.79 -5.68 -1.82
CA GLU A 184 6.80 -6.17 -2.77
C GLU A 184 8.25 -5.74 -2.45
N GLY A 185 8.54 -5.30 -1.23
CA GLY A 185 9.86 -4.83 -0.81
C GLY A 185 10.77 -5.88 -0.17
N GLY A 186 10.37 -7.15 -0.17
CA GLY A 186 11.03 -8.20 0.58
C GLY A 186 10.63 -8.23 2.06
N LEU A 187 11.14 -9.20 2.79
CA LEU A 187 10.90 -9.36 4.23
C LEU A 187 11.96 -8.61 5.02
N SER A 188 11.58 -7.53 5.69
CA SER A 188 12.48 -6.75 6.54
C SER A 188 12.42 -7.20 8.00
N PRO A 189 13.45 -6.90 8.83
CA PRO A 189 13.42 -7.17 10.26
C PRO A 189 12.23 -6.52 10.99
N TYR A 190 11.71 -5.42 10.45
CA TYR A 190 10.57 -4.69 11.00
C TYR A 190 9.23 -5.41 10.86
N HIS A 191 9.16 -6.49 10.05
CA HIS A 191 8.02 -7.38 9.97
C HIS A 191 8.02 -8.49 11.05
N SER A 192 9.06 -8.59 11.91
CA SER A 192 9.26 -9.69 12.85
C SER A 192 8.99 -9.31 14.31
N HIS A 193 7.91 -8.58 14.58
CA HIS A 193 7.53 -8.16 15.95
C HIS A 193 6.38 -8.97 16.56
N GLY A 194 6.18 -10.19 16.05
CA GLY A 194 5.28 -11.20 16.61
C GLY A 194 3.88 -11.24 15.99
N GLY A 195 3.58 -10.42 14.98
CA GLY A 195 2.41 -10.57 14.12
C GLY A 195 2.65 -11.60 13.03
N ASP A 196 1.61 -12.33 12.64
CA ASP A 196 1.64 -13.22 11.47
C ASP A 196 1.87 -12.39 10.19
N VAL A 197 2.56 -12.98 9.23
CA VAL A 197 2.98 -12.29 8.00
C VAL A 197 2.55 -13.08 6.77
N ILE A 198 2.04 -12.37 5.76
CA ILE A 198 1.96 -12.86 4.37
C ILE A 198 3.15 -12.29 3.61
N PHE A 199 4.01 -13.16 3.11
CA PHE A 199 5.14 -12.76 2.27
C PHE A 199 4.64 -12.49 0.86
N HIS A 200 4.87 -11.26 0.37
CA HIS A 200 4.37 -10.80 -0.90
C HIS A 200 5.53 -10.45 -1.84
N PHE A 201 5.46 -10.90 -3.06
CA PHE A 201 6.40 -10.49 -4.09
C PHE A 201 5.69 -10.14 -5.41
N GLY A 202 6.28 -9.22 -6.14
CA GLY A 202 5.84 -8.82 -7.47
C GLY A 202 6.83 -9.25 -8.54
N THR A 203 6.74 -8.65 -9.72
CA THR A 203 7.53 -8.96 -10.91
C THR A 203 9.03 -8.75 -10.77
N GLY A 204 9.49 -8.06 -9.74
CA GLY A 204 10.91 -7.88 -9.41
C GLY A 204 11.47 -8.95 -8.48
N TYR A 205 10.65 -9.86 -7.95
CA TYR A 205 10.99 -10.96 -7.04
C TYR A 205 11.89 -10.55 -5.86
N PHE A 206 11.73 -9.33 -5.36
CA PHE A 206 12.59 -8.77 -4.32
C PHE A 206 12.61 -9.63 -3.04
N GLY A 207 13.81 -9.93 -2.56
CA GLY A 207 14.06 -10.80 -1.43
C GLY A 207 14.13 -12.30 -1.76
N VAL A 208 13.65 -12.71 -2.96
CA VAL A 208 13.64 -14.10 -3.43
C VAL A 208 14.10 -14.23 -4.90
N ARG A 209 14.97 -13.33 -5.34
CA ARG A 209 15.51 -13.30 -6.70
C ARG A 209 16.95 -13.83 -6.74
N ASP A 210 17.33 -14.39 -7.89
CA ASP A 210 18.73 -14.68 -8.21
C ASP A 210 19.49 -13.38 -8.62
N ASP A 211 20.75 -13.53 -8.99
CA ASP A 211 21.61 -12.41 -9.38
C ASP A 211 21.22 -11.82 -10.75
N GLU A 212 20.55 -12.60 -11.60
CA GLU A 212 19.98 -12.22 -12.89
C GLU A 212 18.62 -11.54 -12.75
N GLY A 213 18.01 -11.62 -11.57
CA GLY A 213 16.71 -11.01 -11.26
C GLY A 213 15.51 -11.91 -11.46
N ASN A 214 15.71 -13.20 -11.72
CA ASN A 214 14.64 -14.18 -11.83
C ASN A 214 14.20 -14.70 -10.46
N PHE A 215 13.06 -15.34 -10.42
CA PHE A 215 12.54 -15.99 -9.22
C PHE A 215 13.44 -17.16 -8.79
N SER A 216 13.79 -17.22 -7.50
CA SER A 216 14.52 -18.34 -6.90
C SER A 216 13.63 -19.05 -5.86
N LEU A 217 13.19 -20.25 -6.20
CA LEU A 217 12.40 -21.11 -5.29
C LEU A 217 13.21 -21.48 -4.05
N GLU A 218 14.52 -21.75 -4.22
CA GLU A 218 15.42 -22.09 -3.12
C GLU A 218 15.49 -20.97 -2.08
N LYS A 219 15.67 -19.71 -2.54
CA LYS A 219 15.68 -18.54 -1.64
C LYS A 219 14.34 -18.34 -0.94
N LEU A 220 13.22 -18.62 -1.62
CA LEU A 220 11.89 -18.55 -0.99
C LEU A 220 11.71 -19.62 0.10
N VAL A 221 12.11 -20.86 -0.17
CA VAL A 221 12.05 -21.94 0.82
C VAL A 221 12.90 -21.60 2.04
N ALA A 222 14.14 -21.18 1.83
CA ALA A 222 15.04 -20.76 2.91
C ALA A 222 14.47 -19.60 3.73
N LEU A 223 13.82 -18.61 3.08
CA LEU A 223 13.15 -17.50 3.75
C LEU A 223 12.02 -18.00 4.65
N VAL A 224 11.17 -18.88 4.15
CA VAL A 224 10.03 -19.42 4.89
C VAL A 224 10.48 -20.29 6.07
N GLU A 225 11.49 -21.13 5.88
CA GLU A 225 12.05 -21.97 6.95
C GLU A 225 12.66 -21.15 8.08
N LYS A 226 13.39 -20.08 7.73
CA LYS A 226 14.00 -19.17 8.70
C LYS A 226 12.96 -18.34 9.45
N ASN A 227 11.78 -18.10 8.87
CA ASN A 227 10.78 -17.17 9.39
C ASN A 227 9.41 -17.84 9.60
N PRO A 228 9.19 -18.61 10.67
CA PRO A 228 7.98 -19.38 10.91
C PRO A 228 6.72 -18.52 11.13
N PHE A 229 6.88 -17.21 11.30
CA PHE A 229 5.77 -16.25 11.33
C PHE A 229 5.24 -15.90 9.93
N VAL A 230 5.90 -16.32 8.86
CA VAL A 230 5.35 -16.26 7.50
C VAL A 230 4.34 -17.39 7.35
N LYS A 231 3.06 -17.04 7.15
CA LYS A 231 1.95 -17.99 7.16
C LYS A 231 1.35 -18.26 5.77
N ALA A 232 1.54 -17.36 4.84
CA ALA A 232 1.11 -17.51 3.45
C ALA A 232 2.01 -16.70 2.53
N ILE A 233 1.88 -16.97 1.23
CA ILE A 233 2.62 -16.29 0.17
C ILE A 233 1.61 -15.63 -0.76
N GLU A 234 1.89 -14.41 -1.22
CA GLU A 234 1.05 -13.68 -2.18
C GLU A 234 1.86 -13.24 -3.39
N ILE A 235 1.42 -13.66 -4.58
CA ILE A 235 2.01 -13.29 -5.87
C ILE A 235 1.24 -12.09 -6.42
N LYS A 236 1.89 -10.96 -6.58
CA LYS A 236 1.27 -9.76 -7.14
C LYS A 236 1.34 -9.77 -8.66
N LEU A 237 0.19 -9.89 -9.31
CA LEU A 237 0.05 -9.78 -10.76
C LEU A 237 -0.07 -8.32 -11.19
N SER A 238 -0.84 -7.52 -10.45
CA SER A 238 -1.01 -6.09 -10.71
C SER A 238 -1.44 -5.32 -9.47
N GLN A 239 -1.43 -3.99 -9.58
CA GLN A 239 -1.86 -3.06 -8.54
C GLN A 239 -2.88 -2.08 -9.11
N GLY A 240 -3.93 -1.76 -8.36
CA GLY A 240 -5.04 -0.92 -8.80
C GLY A 240 -4.62 0.44 -9.33
N ALA A 241 -3.70 1.11 -8.66
CA ALA A 241 -3.23 2.44 -9.06
C ALA A 241 -2.38 2.47 -10.35
N LYS A 242 -1.81 1.34 -10.76
CA LYS A 242 -0.92 1.28 -11.94
C LYS A 242 -0.86 -0.12 -12.56
N PRO A 243 -1.97 -0.68 -13.04
CA PRO A 243 -1.97 -2.01 -13.66
C PRO A 243 -1.07 -2.02 -14.90
N GLY A 244 -0.27 -3.09 -15.07
CA GLY A 244 0.62 -3.25 -16.20
C GLY A 244 1.85 -2.33 -16.21
N LYS A 245 2.11 -1.59 -15.13
CA LYS A 245 3.31 -0.80 -14.94
C LYS A 245 4.13 -1.34 -13.78
N GLY A 246 5.40 -1.62 -14.03
CA GLY A 246 6.34 -2.04 -12.99
C GLY A 246 6.65 -0.94 -11.98
N GLY A 247 7.33 -1.32 -10.89
CA GLY A 247 7.81 -0.41 -9.87
C GLY A 247 9.08 0.33 -10.29
N VAL A 248 9.29 1.50 -9.71
CA VAL A 248 10.52 2.27 -9.80
C VAL A 248 11.01 2.58 -8.39
N LEU A 249 12.22 2.16 -8.06
CA LEU A 249 12.90 2.57 -6.84
C LEU A 249 14.15 3.37 -7.23
N PRO A 250 14.13 4.70 -7.03
CA PRO A 250 15.27 5.54 -7.37
C PRO A 250 16.52 5.20 -6.56
N ALA A 251 17.69 5.25 -7.17
CA ALA A 251 19.00 5.00 -6.55
C ALA A 251 19.20 5.76 -5.24
N ALA A 252 18.75 7.02 -5.18
CA ALA A 252 18.84 7.87 -3.99
C ALA A 252 18.06 7.35 -2.75
N LYS A 253 17.13 6.42 -2.95
CA LYS A 253 16.36 5.78 -1.87
C LYS A 253 16.90 4.41 -1.47
N ILE A 254 17.87 3.88 -2.20
CA ILE A 254 18.44 2.56 -1.93
C ILE A 254 19.57 2.70 -0.91
N THR A 255 19.26 2.45 0.34
CA THR A 255 20.26 2.28 1.41
C THR A 255 20.87 0.89 1.34
N GLN A 256 21.98 0.65 2.07
CA GLN A 256 22.58 -0.69 2.19
C GLN A 256 21.53 -1.70 2.71
N GLU A 257 20.75 -1.34 3.72
CA GLU A 257 19.69 -2.19 4.28
C GLU A 257 18.64 -2.57 3.22
N ILE A 258 18.20 -1.63 2.40
CA ILE A 258 17.24 -1.90 1.30
C ILE A 258 17.88 -2.79 0.24
N SER A 259 19.16 -2.55 -0.10
CA SER A 259 19.93 -3.37 -1.03
C SER A 259 19.97 -4.83 -0.57
N ASP A 260 20.31 -5.05 0.70
CA ASP A 260 20.41 -6.38 1.30
C ASP A 260 19.06 -7.11 1.35
N ILE A 261 17.98 -6.42 1.76
CA ILE A 261 16.64 -7.00 1.86
C ILE A 261 16.05 -7.35 0.49
N ARG A 262 16.26 -6.49 -0.51
CA ARG A 262 15.66 -6.66 -1.85
C ARG A 262 16.54 -7.45 -2.81
N HIS A 263 17.78 -7.68 -2.46
CA HIS A 263 18.82 -8.26 -3.32
C HIS A 263 19.01 -7.42 -4.61
N VAL A 264 19.27 -6.13 -4.44
CA VAL A 264 19.43 -5.16 -5.53
C VAL A 264 20.72 -4.36 -5.39
N PRO A 265 21.35 -3.92 -6.49
CA PRO A 265 22.61 -3.18 -6.43
C PRO A 265 22.41 -1.76 -5.86
N LEU A 266 23.40 -1.27 -5.12
CA LEU A 266 23.49 0.12 -4.68
C LEU A 266 23.76 1.07 -5.85
N GLY A 267 23.29 2.31 -5.73
CA GLY A 267 23.65 3.42 -6.63
C GLY A 267 23.04 3.35 -8.03
N LYS A 268 22.10 2.44 -8.28
CA LYS A 268 21.37 2.30 -9.55
C LYS A 268 19.89 2.28 -9.30
N ASP A 269 19.12 2.92 -10.19
CA ASP A 269 17.67 2.80 -10.18
C ASP A 269 17.26 1.33 -10.41
N VAL A 270 16.29 0.86 -9.60
CA VAL A 270 15.75 -0.49 -9.74
C VAL A 270 14.37 -0.41 -10.34
N LEU A 271 14.23 -1.01 -11.52
CA LEU A 271 12.99 -1.09 -12.27
C LEU A 271 12.45 -2.53 -12.19
N SER A 272 11.19 -2.68 -11.79
CA SER A 272 10.51 -3.97 -11.92
C SER A 272 9.89 -4.07 -13.32
N PRO A 273 10.00 -5.23 -13.98
CA PRO A 273 9.33 -5.43 -15.28
C PRO A 273 7.80 -5.38 -15.12
N PRO A 274 7.05 -5.12 -16.21
CA PRO A 274 5.58 -5.11 -16.16
C PRO A 274 4.98 -6.51 -15.95
N ASN A 275 5.69 -7.56 -16.36
CA ASN A 275 5.24 -8.95 -16.32
C ASN A 275 6.18 -9.83 -15.51
N HIS A 276 5.67 -10.94 -14.99
CA HIS A 276 6.49 -11.99 -14.41
C HIS A 276 7.30 -12.71 -15.49
N SER A 277 8.54 -13.08 -15.18
CA SER A 277 9.35 -13.93 -16.05
C SER A 277 9.06 -15.43 -15.85
N ALA A 278 8.48 -15.81 -14.72
CA ALA A 278 8.20 -17.20 -14.36
C ALA A 278 6.94 -17.78 -15.05
N PHE A 279 6.06 -16.95 -15.56
CA PHE A 279 4.83 -17.38 -16.25
C PHE A 279 4.31 -16.28 -17.17
N SER A 280 3.56 -16.67 -18.21
CA SER A 280 3.00 -15.76 -19.24
C SER A 280 1.48 -15.95 -19.44
N ASN A 281 0.88 -17.01 -18.92
CA ASN A 281 -0.52 -17.36 -19.08
C ASN A 281 -1.09 -18.00 -17.82
N VAL A 282 -2.41 -18.24 -17.80
CA VAL A 282 -3.11 -18.77 -16.62
C VAL A 282 -2.68 -20.20 -16.26
N PRO A 283 -2.51 -21.16 -17.18
CA PRO A 283 -1.98 -22.47 -16.85
C PRO A 283 -0.60 -22.43 -16.18
N GLU A 284 0.34 -21.68 -16.75
CA GLU A 284 1.67 -21.53 -16.17
C GLU A 284 1.65 -20.85 -14.79
N LEU A 285 0.76 -19.88 -14.58
CA LEU A 285 0.53 -19.28 -13.26
C LEU A 285 0.07 -20.34 -12.24
N MET A 286 -0.85 -21.21 -12.64
CA MET A 286 -1.33 -22.30 -11.76
C MET A 286 -0.21 -23.28 -11.41
N GLU A 287 0.60 -23.67 -12.38
CA GLU A 287 1.79 -24.52 -12.15
C GLU A 287 2.77 -23.86 -11.19
N PHE A 288 3.04 -22.57 -11.38
CA PHE A 288 3.92 -21.78 -10.53
C PHE A 288 3.39 -21.69 -9.08
N ILE A 289 2.08 -21.50 -8.89
CA ILE A 289 1.43 -21.52 -7.58
C ILE A 289 1.63 -22.88 -6.90
N GLU A 290 1.34 -23.98 -7.61
CA GLU A 290 1.49 -25.34 -7.07
C GLU A 290 2.96 -25.66 -6.70
N GLN A 291 3.91 -25.26 -7.55
CA GLN A 291 5.33 -25.45 -7.27
C GLN A 291 5.75 -24.76 -5.96
N ILE A 292 5.31 -23.51 -5.74
CA ILE A 292 5.60 -22.78 -4.50
C ILE A 292 4.91 -23.43 -3.30
N ALA A 293 3.64 -23.80 -3.45
CA ALA A 293 2.85 -24.40 -2.37
C ALA A 293 3.40 -25.77 -1.98
N GLU A 294 3.83 -26.59 -2.93
CA GLU A 294 4.45 -27.88 -2.69
C GLU A 294 5.80 -27.72 -1.97
N ALA A 295 6.64 -26.81 -2.42
CA ALA A 295 7.96 -26.60 -1.83
C ALA A 295 7.88 -26.07 -0.40
N THR A 296 7.01 -25.08 -0.12
CA THR A 296 6.92 -24.41 1.19
C THR A 296 5.91 -25.04 2.14
N GLY A 297 4.89 -25.71 1.60
CA GLY A 297 3.73 -26.21 2.33
C GLY A 297 2.71 -25.13 2.70
N LEU A 298 2.95 -23.87 2.38
CA LEU A 298 2.10 -22.73 2.73
C LEU A 298 0.98 -22.51 1.71
N PRO A 299 -0.10 -21.84 2.12
CA PRO A 299 -1.08 -21.29 1.18
C PRO A 299 -0.44 -20.25 0.27
N VAL A 300 -0.81 -20.27 -1.01
CA VAL A 300 -0.35 -19.33 -2.02
C VAL A 300 -1.53 -18.62 -2.66
N GLY A 301 -1.59 -17.31 -2.50
CA GLY A 301 -2.60 -16.45 -3.11
C GLY A 301 -2.03 -15.59 -4.23
N ILE A 302 -2.94 -14.90 -4.91
CA ILE A 302 -2.61 -13.89 -5.93
C ILE A 302 -3.26 -12.57 -5.60
N LYS A 303 -2.61 -11.47 -6.00
CA LYS A 303 -3.16 -10.12 -5.90
C LYS A 303 -3.23 -9.47 -7.27
N ALA A 304 -4.38 -8.91 -7.62
CA ALA A 304 -4.55 -8.22 -8.89
C ALA A 304 -5.61 -7.11 -8.84
N ALA A 305 -5.43 -6.12 -9.72
CA ALA A 305 -6.48 -5.20 -10.11
C ALA A 305 -7.43 -5.88 -11.09
N ILE A 306 -8.69 -5.49 -11.07
CA ILE A 306 -9.71 -6.08 -11.93
C ILE A 306 -10.04 -5.14 -13.08
N GLY A 307 -10.12 -5.73 -14.26
CA GLY A 307 -10.53 -5.09 -15.52
C GLY A 307 -11.25 -6.12 -16.37
N LYS A 308 -10.59 -6.63 -17.42
CA LYS A 308 -11.13 -7.70 -18.28
C LYS A 308 -11.25 -9.01 -17.54
N LEU A 309 -12.34 -9.74 -17.74
CA LEU A 309 -12.68 -10.95 -16.98
C LEU A 309 -12.30 -12.27 -17.69
N GLU A 310 -11.81 -12.24 -18.91
CA GLU A 310 -11.55 -13.45 -19.71
C GLU A 310 -10.56 -14.41 -19.03
N GLN A 311 -9.43 -13.88 -18.56
CA GLN A 311 -8.43 -14.68 -17.87
C GLN A 311 -8.91 -15.17 -16.49
N TRP A 312 -9.74 -14.38 -15.81
CA TRP A 312 -10.36 -14.78 -14.54
C TRP A 312 -11.36 -15.93 -14.73
N LYS A 313 -12.17 -15.89 -15.80
CA LYS A 313 -13.04 -17.01 -16.17
C LYS A 313 -12.24 -18.25 -16.52
N GLN A 314 -11.14 -18.11 -17.24
CA GLN A 314 -10.22 -19.23 -17.50
C GLN A 314 -9.65 -19.81 -16.22
N LEU A 315 -9.20 -18.97 -15.29
CA LEU A 315 -8.67 -19.39 -13.99
C LEU A 315 -9.74 -20.15 -13.20
N ALA A 316 -10.93 -19.57 -13.04
CA ALA A 316 -12.02 -20.20 -12.30
C ALA A 316 -12.40 -21.57 -12.89
N LYS A 317 -12.50 -21.68 -14.21
CA LYS A 317 -12.76 -22.94 -14.91
C LYS A 317 -11.66 -23.98 -14.63
N LEU A 318 -10.41 -23.64 -14.79
CA LEU A 318 -9.29 -24.54 -14.52
C LEU A 318 -9.21 -24.96 -13.06
N MET A 319 -9.52 -24.05 -12.12
CA MET A 319 -9.62 -24.40 -10.70
C MET A 319 -10.73 -25.43 -10.43
N ALA A 320 -11.91 -25.27 -11.03
CA ALA A 320 -13.01 -26.22 -10.92
C ALA A 320 -12.66 -27.57 -11.52
N GLU A 321 -12.00 -27.61 -12.68
CA GLU A 321 -11.61 -28.85 -13.37
C GLU A 321 -10.48 -29.60 -12.68
N THR A 322 -9.50 -28.89 -12.09
CA THR A 322 -8.28 -29.51 -11.57
C THR A 322 -8.24 -29.63 -10.05
N GLY A 323 -9.06 -28.86 -9.33
CA GLY A 323 -8.97 -28.71 -7.87
C GLY A 323 -7.69 -28.05 -7.39
N LYS A 324 -6.97 -27.32 -8.26
CA LYS A 324 -5.71 -26.62 -8.00
C LYS A 324 -5.87 -25.14 -8.23
N GLY A 325 -4.91 -24.33 -7.78
CA GLY A 325 -4.87 -22.91 -8.00
C GLY A 325 -4.64 -22.07 -6.75
N PRO A 326 -4.86 -20.75 -6.79
CA PRO A 326 -4.62 -19.88 -5.65
C PRO A 326 -5.56 -20.21 -4.48
N ASP A 327 -5.00 -20.17 -3.27
CA ASP A 327 -5.73 -20.42 -2.02
C ASP A 327 -6.56 -19.21 -1.56
N PHE A 328 -6.21 -18.03 -2.05
CA PHE A 328 -6.95 -16.78 -1.88
C PHE A 328 -6.63 -15.79 -3.00
N ILE A 329 -7.53 -14.85 -3.23
CA ILE A 329 -7.38 -13.79 -4.22
C ILE A 329 -7.58 -12.44 -3.52
N THR A 330 -6.58 -11.58 -3.60
CA THR A 330 -6.65 -10.21 -3.13
C THR A 330 -7.02 -9.28 -4.28
N VAL A 331 -8.19 -8.66 -4.19
CA VAL A 331 -8.67 -7.69 -5.18
C VAL A 331 -8.19 -6.30 -4.80
N ASP A 332 -7.38 -5.70 -5.66
CA ASP A 332 -6.87 -4.34 -5.50
C ASP A 332 -7.73 -3.37 -6.33
N GLY A 333 -8.38 -2.41 -5.69
CA GLY A 333 -9.24 -1.44 -6.38
C GLY A 333 -8.45 -0.35 -7.10
N GLY A 334 -9.06 0.21 -8.16
CA GLY A 334 -8.49 1.31 -8.94
C GLY A 334 -8.25 2.57 -8.11
N GLU A 335 -9.00 2.75 -7.01
CA GLU A 335 -8.85 3.85 -6.07
C GLU A 335 -7.61 3.74 -5.17
N GLY A 336 -6.89 2.62 -5.19
CA GLY A 336 -5.63 2.45 -4.46
C GLY A 336 -4.54 3.41 -4.96
N GLY A 337 -3.62 3.80 -4.06
CA GLY A 337 -2.56 4.77 -4.36
C GLY A 337 -1.15 4.20 -4.23
N THR A 338 -0.22 4.84 -4.92
CA THR A 338 1.23 4.62 -4.77
C THR A 338 1.99 5.84 -5.29
N GLY A 339 3.12 6.17 -4.65
CA GLY A 339 3.99 7.27 -5.12
C GLY A 339 4.59 7.07 -6.52
N ALA A 340 4.41 5.91 -7.15
CA ALA A 340 4.92 5.59 -8.48
C ALA A 340 3.83 5.53 -9.57
N ALA A 341 2.57 5.85 -9.26
CA ALA A 341 1.48 5.87 -10.24
C ALA A 341 1.41 7.23 -10.96
N PRO A 342 1.46 7.28 -12.30
CA PRO A 342 1.09 8.47 -13.04
C PRO A 342 -0.40 8.77 -12.87
N PRO A 343 -0.82 10.06 -12.87
CA PRO A 343 -2.24 10.42 -12.77
C PRO A 343 -3.13 9.73 -13.80
N SER A 344 -2.68 9.59 -15.05
CA SER A 344 -3.43 8.89 -16.09
C SER A 344 -3.75 7.43 -15.77
N PHE A 345 -2.89 6.75 -15.00
CA PHE A 345 -3.15 5.39 -14.53
C PHE A 345 -4.05 5.38 -13.30
N ALA A 346 -3.74 6.23 -12.31
CA ALA A 346 -4.49 6.28 -11.06
C ALA A 346 -5.97 6.67 -11.26
N ASP A 347 -6.23 7.55 -12.24
CA ASP A 347 -7.57 8.10 -12.45
C ASP A 347 -8.39 7.35 -13.50
N HIS A 348 -7.76 6.54 -14.40
CA HIS A 348 -8.43 6.04 -15.58
C HIS A 348 -8.21 4.56 -15.89
N VAL A 349 -7.41 3.83 -15.12
CA VAL A 349 -7.09 2.42 -15.42
C VAL A 349 -7.42 1.54 -14.23
N SER A 350 -8.10 0.43 -14.46
CA SER A 350 -8.67 -0.49 -13.48
C SER A 350 -10.05 -0.06 -12.97
N LEU A 351 -10.83 -1.04 -12.55
CA LEU A 351 -12.15 -0.79 -11.96
C LEU A 351 -12.01 -0.38 -10.48
N PRO A 352 -12.88 0.51 -9.98
CA PRO A 352 -13.08 0.70 -8.55
C PRO A 352 -13.38 -0.64 -7.86
N TRP A 353 -12.93 -0.78 -6.61
CA TRP A 353 -12.99 -2.06 -5.89
C TRP A 353 -14.40 -2.66 -5.85
N VAL A 354 -15.44 -1.86 -5.58
CA VAL A 354 -16.82 -2.34 -5.46
C VAL A 354 -17.29 -3.05 -6.73
N TYR A 355 -16.98 -2.49 -7.90
CA TYR A 355 -17.34 -3.10 -9.18
C TYR A 355 -16.47 -4.29 -9.52
N GLY A 356 -15.15 -4.12 -9.43
CA GLY A 356 -14.19 -5.18 -9.74
C GLY A 356 -14.37 -6.42 -8.86
N PHE A 357 -14.56 -6.24 -7.55
CA PHE A 357 -14.81 -7.33 -6.63
C PHE A 357 -16.14 -8.05 -6.90
N SER A 358 -17.22 -7.27 -7.12
CA SER A 358 -18.54 -7.84 -7.42
C SER A 358 -18.52 -8.72 -8.68
N ASP A 359 -17.88 -8.23 -9.75
CA ASP A 359 -17.80 -8.97 -11.00
C ASP A 359 -16.91 -10.21 -10.87
N LEU A 360 -15.77 -10.08 -10.22
CA LEU A 360 -14.89 -11.21 -9.95
C LEU A 360 -15.57 -12.29 -9.09
N TYR A 361 -16.26 -11.88 -8.02
CA TYR A 361 -16.96 -12.79 -7.14
C TYR A 361 -18.00 -13.62 -7.90
N LYS A 362 -18.77 -13.00 -8.83
CA LYS A 362 -19.71 -13.71 -9.69
C LYS A 362 -19.01 -14.77 -10.55
N VAL A 363 -17.87 -14.44 -11.16
CA VAL A 363 -17.09 -15.38 -11.98
C VAL A 363 -16.76 -16.65 -11.21
N PHE A 364 -16.34 -16.54 -9.94
CA PHE A 364 -15.99 -17.72 -9.14
C PHE A 364 -17.20 -18.44 -8.50
N LYS A 365 -18.29 -17.70 -8.26
CA LYS A 365 -19.51 -18.28 -7.72
C LYS A 365 -20.27 -19.14 -8.74
N ASP A 366 -20.18 -18.78 -10.02
CA ASP A 366 -20.93 -19.41 -11.11
C ASP A 366 -20.22 -20.64 -11.70
N GLN A 367 -19.01 -20.98 -11.20
CA GLN A 367 -18.23 -22.20 -11.55
C GLN A 367 -18.35 -23.26 -10.44
#